data_7249c0d08021499dd3ecec49afa068be
#
_entry.id   7249c0d08021499dd3ecec49afa068be
#
_cell.length_a   1.000
_cell.length_b   1.000
_cell.length_c   1.000
_cell.angle_alpha   90.00
_cell.angle_beta   90.00
_cell.angle_gamma   90.00
#
_symmetry.space_group_name_H-M   'P 1'
#
loop_
_entity.id
_entity.type
_entity.pdbx_description
1 polymer ?
#
loop_
_entity_poly.entity_id
_entity_poly.type
_entity_poly.pdbx_seq_one_letter_code
_entity_poly.pdbx_strand_id
1 'polypeptide(L)'
;GIEEVYQYLSRFTDWYVFGHEVVAKVGDRLIPVPFNLNTLHMVYEKEKADALEQKLIAAYGEGSRVPIMKLRENEDPDIREIAQFVYENVFLKYTMKQWGQKPEDISPEVTGRVPVLVSYDNRYFQDKYQGVPKEGFTPMFERMLDHENITVETGVDCKERLRFEENQIYFDGTPFDGEVIYTGALDELFDCQFGRLPYRSLRFDFEHYEKESYQGHSVVNYTVSEDFTRITEFKYLTGQKNTDGTTIVKEYPFAYTGAEGEIPYYAILEPKNQELYEKYRALAGGLPHFYLLGRLAEYKYYNIDAMTKKAMELADAIMAENTKR
;
A
#
# COMPACT_ATOMS: atom_id res chain seq x y z
N GLY A 1 -2.13 -13.10 -3.72
CA GLY A 1 -3.44 -12.61 -3.31
C GLY A 1 -4.37 -13.72 -2.85
N ILE A 2 -5.48 -13.36 -2.28
CA ILE A 2 -6.51 -14.23 -1.71
C ILE A 2 -7.37 -14.81 -2.85
N GLU A 3 -7.52 -16.13 -2.93
CA GLU A 3 -8.23 -16.81 -4.03
C GLU A 3 -9.70 -16.40 -4.12
N GLU A 4 -10.42 -16.35 -3.00
CA GLU A 4 -11.81 -15.94 -2.92
C GLU A 4 -12.03 -14.52 -3.46
N VAL A 5 -11.14 -13.59 -3.11
CA VAL A 5 -11.15 -12.21 -3.61
C VAL A 5 -10.87 -12.16 -5.11
N TYR A 6 -9.89 -12.94 -5.58
CA TYR A 6 -9.62 -13.04 -7.01
C TYR A 6 -10.83 -13.55 -7.79
N GLN A 7 -11.50 -14.59 -7.30
CA GLN A 7 -12.72 -15.12 -7.92
C GLN A 7 -13.87 -14.10 -7.91
N TYR A 8 -14.05 -13.38 -6.78
CA TYR A 8 -15.06 -12.33 -6.67
C TYR A 8 -14.84 -11.20 -7.66
N LEU A 9 -13.64 -10.62 -7.69
CA LEU A 9 -13.30 -9.50 -8.56
C LEU A 9 -13.28 -9.88 -10.05
N SER A 10 -12.95 -11.15 -10.37
CA SER A 10 -12.98 -11.68 -11.74
C SER A 10 -14.37 -11.70 -12.38
N ARG A 11 -15.43 -11.48 -11.62
CA ARG A 11 -16.79 -11.28 -12.15
C ARG A 11 -16.95 -9.93 -12.87
N PHE A 12 -16.07 -8.99 -12.59
CA PHE A 12 -16.19 -7.59 -13.02
C PHE A 12 -15.07 -7.15 -13.96
N THR A 13 -14.04 -7.98 -14.16
CA THR A 13 -12.92 -7.64 -15.04
C THR A 13 -12.18 -8.88 -15.53
N ASP A 14 -11.57 -8.76 -16.71
CA ASP A 14 -10.46 -9.62 -17.11
C ASP A 14 -9.16 -9.09 -16.53
N TRP A 15 -8.19 -9.99 -16.30
CA TRP A 15 -6.91 -9.64 -15.72
C TRP A 15 -5.79 -9.59 -16.76
N TYR A 16 -5.01 -8.55 -16.74
CA TYR A 16 -3.65 -8.58 -17.22
C TYR A 16 -2.78 -9.19 -16.11
N VAL A 17 -2.43 -10.48 -16.30
CA VAL A 17 -1.58 -11.19 -15.35
C VAL A 17 -0.19 -10.62 -15.43
N PHE A 18 0.30 -10.10 -14.32
CA PHE A 18 1.55 -9.36 -14.24
C PHE A 18 2.27 -9.67 -12.93
N GLY A 19 3.45 -10.32 -13.03
CA GLY A 19 4.37 -10.48 -11.90
C GLY A 19 5.06 -9.15 -11.63
N HIS A 20 4.66 -8.47 -10.57
CA HIS A 20 5.19 -7.15 -10.26
C HIS A 20 6.66 -7.20 -9.86
N GLU A 21 7.52 -6.58 -10.65
CA GLU A 21 8.94 -6.40 -10.37
C GLU A 21 9.23 -4.92 -10.10
N VAL A 22 10.02 -4.66 -9.08
CA VAL A 22 10.52 -3.34 -8.72
C VAL A 22 12.04 -3.38 -8.71
N VAL A 23 12.66 -2.35 -9.19
CA VAL A 23 14.11 -2.18 -9.07
C VAL A 23 14.44 -0.91 -8.29
N ALA A 24 15.59 -0.90 -7.60
CA ALA A 24 16.14 0.29 -6.95
C ALA A 24 17.33 0.81 -7.72
N LYS A 25 17.40 2.13 -7.89
CA LYS A 25 18.57 2.80 -8.44
C LYS A 25 19.62 3.00 -7.34
N VAL A 26 20.72 2.26 -7.45
CA VAL A 26 21.86 2.36 -6.54
C VAL A 26 23.12 2.69 -7.36
N GLY A 27 23.59 3.93 -7.29
CA GLY A 27 24.60 4.46 -8.20
C GLY A 27 24.07 4.39 -9.65
N ASP A 28 24.84 3.76 -10.52
CA ASP A 28 24.49 3.56 -11.94
C ASP A 28 23.78 2.21 -12.22
N ARG A 29 23.47 1.44 -11.19
CA ARG A 29 22.87 0.10 -11.31
C ARG A 29 21.38 0.15 -10.93
N LEU A 30 20.59 -0.67 -11.63
CA LEU A 30 19.22 -1.01 -11.25
C LEU A 30 19.24 -2.42 -10.66
N ILE A 31 18.93 -2.54 -9.38
CA ILE A 31 18.97 -3.81 -8.65
C ILE A 31 17.54 -4.22 -8.23
N PRO A 32 17.18 -5.52 -8.31
CA PRO A 32 15.88 -6.00 -7.87
C PRO A 32 15.57 -5.67 -6.41
N VAL A 33 14.30 -5.34 -6.14
CA VAL A 33 13.74 -5.11 -4.80
C VAL A 33 12.49 -5.98 -4.66
N PRO A 34 12.37 -6.78 -3.59
CA PRO A 34 13.28 -6.94 -2.45
C PRO A 34 14.67 -7.45 -2.84
N PHE A 35 15.69 -7.09 -2.04
CA PHE A 35 17.03 -7.63 -2.22
C PHE A 35 16.99 -9.16 -2.19
N ASN A 36 17.60 -9.80 -3.19
CA ASN A 36 17.56 -11.26 -3.36
C ASN A 36 18.91 -11.81 -3.84
N LEU A 37 19.00 -13.09 -4.15
CA LEU A 37 20.24 -13.71 -4.58
C LEU A 37 20.74 -13.17 -5.93
N ASN A 38 19.85 -12.77 -6.86
CA ASN A 38 20.29 -12.07 -8.08
C ASN A 38 20.95 -10.74 -7.73
N THR A 39 20.36 -9.98 -6.81
CA THR A 39 20.94 -8.70 -6.36
C THR A 39 22.29 -8.91 -5.70
N LEU A 40 22.44 -9.97 -4.90
CA LEU A 40 23.71 -10.35 -4.27
C LEU A 40 24.82 -10.52 -5.32
N HIS A 41 24.54 -11.28 -6.39
CA HIS A 41 25.48 -11.51 -7.48
C HIS A 41 25.70 -10.30 -8.39
N MET A 42 24.79 -9.31 -8.38
CA MET A 42 24.99 -8.03 -9.09
C MET A 42 25.89 -7.06 -8.32
N VAL A 43 25.92 -7.17 -7.00
CA VAL A 43 26.58 -6.22 -6.10
C VAL A 43 28.01 -6.66 -5.75
N TYR A 44 28.22 -7.94 -5.51
CA TYR A 44 29.49 -8.52 -5.10
C TYR A 44 30.20 -9.28 -6.24
N GLU A 45 31.53 -9.36 -6.16
CA GLU A 45 32.33 -10.21 -7.05
C GLU A 45 31.94 -11.69 -6.85
N LYS A 46 32.07 -12.48 -7.92
CA LYS A 46 31.51 -13.82 -8.01
C LYS A 46 31.85 -14.74 -6.82
N GLU A 47 33.15 -14.87 -6.48
CA GLU A 47 33.57 -15.76 -5.39
C GLU A 47 32.99 -15.33 -4.04
N LYS A 48 32.93 -14.01 -3.80
CA LYS A 48 32.32 -13.46 -2.59
C LYS A 48 30.80 -13.65 -2.58
N ALA A 49 30.13 -13.43 -3.70
CA ALA A 49 28.70 -13.63 -3.84
C ALA A 49 28.30 -15.09 -3.58
N ASP A 50 29.03 -16.04 -4.18
CA ASP A 50 28.81 -17.48 -3.97
C ASP A 50 28.96 -17.87 -2.48
N ALA A 51 29.97 -17.33 -1.78
CA ALA A 51 30.16 -17.59 -0.35
C ALA A 51 29.07 -16.97 0.54
N LEU A 52 28.66 -15.73 0.24
CA LEU A 52 27.58 -15.03 0.95
C LEU A 52 26.22 -15.71 0.77
N GLU A 53 25.93 -16.19 -0.44
CA GLU A 53 24.73 -16.96 -0.76
C GLU A 53 24.65 -18.22 0.11
N GLN A 54 25.75 -19.01 0.15
CA GLN A 54 25.79 -20.23 0.99
C GLN A 54 25.54 -19.92 2.45
N LYS A 55 26.09 -18.82 2.98
CA LYS A 55 25.86 -18.37 4.36
C LYS A 55 24.40 -17.98 4.61
N LEU A 56 23.78 -17.23 3.68
CA LEU A 56 22.35 -16.86 3.79
C LEU A 56 21.46 -18.11 3.78
N ILE A 57 21.71 -19.05 2.87
CA ILE A 57 20.96 -20.30 2.77
C ILE A 57 21.15 -21.15 4.04
N ALA A 58 22.37 -21.25 4.55
CA ALA A 58 22.65 -22.00 5.78
C ALA A 58 22.00 -21.39 7.01
N ALA A 59 21.97 -20.05 7.10
CA ALA A 59 21.41 -19.34 8.27
C ALA A 59 19.88 -19.28 8.27
N TYR A 60 19.25 -19.16 7.10
CA TYR A 60 17.82 -18.87 7.00
C TYR A 60 17.01 -19.84 6.17
N GLY A 61 17.66 -20.64 5.34
CA GLY A 61 17.03 -21.56 4.36
C GLY A 61 16.67 -20.86 3.06
N GLU A 62 16.69 -21.63 1.96
CA GLU A 62 16.23 -21.17 0.65
C GLU A 62 14.73 -20.83 0.67
N GLY A 63 14.33 -19.79 -0.03
CA GLY A 63 12.94 -19.30 -0.06
C GLY A 63 12.54 -18.42 1.12
N SER A 64 13.41 -18.23 2.11
CA SER A 64 13.11 -17.43 3.30
C SER A 64 12.99 -15.94 2.99
N ARG A 65 12.13 -15.28 3.77
CA ARG A 65 11.94 -13.82 3.79
C ARG A 65 12.45 -13.28 5.12
N VAL A 66 13.59 -12.61 5.10
CA VAL A 66 14.25 -12.14 6.33
C VAL A 66 14.10 -10.62 6.45
N PRO A 67 13.40 -10.11 7.47
CA PRO A 67 13.32 -8.67 7.71
C PRO A 67 14.70 -8.05 7.85
N ILE A 68 14.94 -6.91 7.22
CA ILE A 68 16.26 -6.28 7.20
C ILE A 68 16.80 -5.98 8.60
N MET A 69 15.94 -5.57 9.52
CA MET A 69 16.36 -5.28 10.90
C MET A 69 16.85 -6.54 11.60
N LYS A 70 16.18 -7.69 11.39
CA LYS A 70 16.63 -8.99 11.91
C LYS A 70 17.96 -9.45 11.29
N LEU A 71 18.17 -9.17 10.00
CA LEU A 71 19.44 -9.51 9.32
C LEU A 71 20.62 -8.74 9.94
N ARG A 72 20.42 -7.47 10.34
CA ARG A 72 21.43 -6.63 11.01
C ARG A 72 21.87 -7.14 12.37
N GLU A 73 21.04 -7.92 13.06
CA GLU A 73 21.30 -8.52 14.38
C GLU A 73 22.08 -9.84 14.29
N ASN A 74 22.36 -10.35 13.06
CA ASN A 74 23.05 -11.62 12.89
C ASN A 74 24.51 -11.56 13.42
N GLU A 75 24.99 -12.64 14.03
CA GLU A 75 26.36 -12.72 14.58
C GLU A 75 27.44 -12.86 13.52
N ASP A 76 27.10 -13.42 12.33
CA ASP A 76 28.04 -13.56 11.22
C ASP A 76 28.36 -12.18 10.58
N PRO A 77 29.65 -11.76 10.55
CA PRO A 77 30.02 -10.46 10.00
C PRO A 77 29.71 -10.33 8.51
N ASP A 78 29.75 -11.41 7.74
CA ASP A 78 29.46 -11.38 6.30
C ASP A 78 27.95 -11.18 6.05
N ILE A 79 27.08 -11.77 6.89
CA ILE A 79 25.63 -11.53 6.84
C ILE A 79 25.34 -10.08 7.24
N ARG A 80 26.04 -9.54 8.26
CA ARG A 80 25.90 -8.13 8.64
C ARG A 80 26.38 -7.18 7.54
N GLU A 81 27.38 -7.56 6.74
CA GLU A 81 27.83 -6.76 5.59
C GLU A 81 26.69 -6.62 4.55
N ILE A 82 26.02 -7.73 4.22
CA ILE A 82 24.84 -7.70 3.34
C ILE A 82 23.75 -6.81 3.96
N ALA A 83 23.45 -7.01 5.22
CA ALA A 83 22.44 -6.24 5.93
C ALA A 83 22.74 -4.74 5.92
N GLN A 84 24.01 -4.35 6.11
CA GLN A 84 24.43 -2.96 6.07
C GLN A 84 24.30 -2.37 4.67
N PHE A 85 24.70 -3.12 3.63
CA PHE A 85 24.53 -2.69 2.24
C PHE A 85 23.07 -2.43 1.90
N VAL A 86 22.17 -3.37 2.22
CA VAL A 86 20.73 -3.24 1.94
C VAL A 86 20.12 -2.09 2.75
N TYR A 87 20.50 -1.98 4.01
CA TYR A 87 20.02 -0.92 4.88
C TYR A 87 20.37 0.47 4.35
N GLU A 88 21.63 0.72 4.00
CA GLU A 88 22.09 2.03 3.54
C GLU A 88 21.62 2.41 2.14
N ASN A 89 21.62 1.46 1.22
CA ASN A 89 21.39 1.73 -0.20
C ASN A 89 19.96 1.54 -0.66
N VAL A 90 19.20 0.67 -0.01
CA VAL A 90 17.82 0.36 -0.43
C VAL A 90 16.79 0.87 0.58
N PHE A 91 17.09 0.76 1.88
CA PHE A 91 16.08 0.88 2.90
C PHE A 91 16.05 2.24 3.61
N LEU A 92 17.18 2.71 4.16
CA LEU A 92 17.26 3.85 5.07
C LEU A 92 16.67 5.14 4.46
N LYS A 93 17.26 5.63 3.38
CA LYS A 93 16.88 6.91 2.79
C LYS A 93 15.52 6.86 2.11
N TYR A 94 15.19 5.72 1.48
CA TYR A 94 13.85 5.52 0.93
C TYR A 94 12.78 5.61 2.02
N THR A 95 13.00 4.90 3.13
CA THR A 95 12.10 4.88 4.28
C THR A 95 11.96 6.27 4.91
N MET A 96 13.08 6.98 5.08
CA MET A 96 13.06 8.36 5.59
C MET A 96 12.28 9.31 4.66
N LYS A 97 12.41 9.20 3.35
CA LYS A 97 11.63 9.98 2.38
C LYS A 97 10.14 9.64 2.48
N GLN A 98 9.80 8.36 2.38
CA GLN A 98 8.42 7.89 2.34
C GLN A 98 7.67 8.20 3.64
N TRP A 99 8.28 7.95 4.79
CA TRP A 99 7.63 8.04 6.09
C TRP A 99 7.98 9.30 6.89
N GLY A 100 9.04 10.03 6.50
CA GLY A 100 9.54 11.19 7.25
C GLY A 100 10.20 10.82 8.58
N GLN A 101 10.53 9.54 8.79
CA GLN A 101 11.05 8.97 10.03
C GLN A 101 12.21 8.03 9.75
N LYS A 102 13.03 7.76 10.78
CA LYS A 102 14.07 6.72 10.67
C LYS A 102 13.45 5.33 10.75
N PRO A 103 14.06 4.32 10.11
CA PRO A 103 13.53 2.94 10.12
C PRO A 103 13.32 2.37 11.52
N GLU A 104 14.16 2.75 12.48
CA GLU A 104 14.09 2.31 13.88
C GLU A 104 12.82 2.83 14.61
N ASP A 105 12.28 3.97 14.15
CA ASP A 105 11.10 4.61 14.72
C ASP A 105 9.79 4.15 14.05
N ILE A 106 9.90 3.36 12.98
CA ILE A 106 8.75 2.90 12.19
C ILE A 106 8.29 1.52 12.68
N SER A 107 6.98 1.30 12.66
CA SER A 107 6.38 0.02 13.03
C SER A 107 7.04 -1.17 12.30
N PRO A 108 7.32 -2.28 13.02
CA PRO A 108 7.84 -3.51 12.43
C PRO A 108 6.97 -4.07 11.28
N GLU A 109 5.68 -3.82 11.29
CA GLU A 109 4.76 -4.21 10.22
C GLU A 109 5.08 -3.50 8.90
N VAL A 110 5.54 -2.26 8.97
CA VAL A 110 5.95 -1.47 7.80
C VAL A 110 7.36 -1.86 7.35
N THR A 111 8.30 -1.97 8.28
CA THR A 111 9.70 -2.30 7.97
C THR A 111 9.87 -3.75 7.49
N GLY A 112 9.02 -4.66 7.95
CA GLY A 112 9.02 -6.08 7.52
C GLY A 112 8.54 -6.34 6.10
N ARG A 113 7.99 -5.32 5.41
CA ARG A 113 7.44 -5.47 4.04
C ARG A 113 8.48 -5.61 2.96
N VAL A 114 9.68 -5.10 3.17
CA VAL A 114 10.78 -5.20 2.22
C VAL A 114 11.88 -6.07 2.85
N PRO A 115 11.69 -7.40 2.85
CA PRO A 115 12.67 -8.33 3.40
C PRO A 115 13.84 -8.53 2.43
N VAL A 116 14.90 -9.18 2.91
CA VAL A 116 15.84 -9.87 2.04
C VAL A 116 15.25 -11.24 1.68
N LEU A 117 15.18 -11.56 0.39
CA LEU A 117 14.70 -12.85 -0.11
C LEU A 117 15.87 -13.78 -0.37
N VAL A 118 15.89 -14.94 0.28
CA VAL A 118 16.89 -15.99 0.02
C VAL A 118 16.42 -16.83 -1.16
N SER A 119 16.27 -16.20 -2.33
CA SER A 119 15.82 -16.83 -3.57
C SER A 119 16.24 -16.01 -4.79
N TYR A 120 16.09 -16.60 -5.99
CA TYR A 120 16.33 -15.91 -7.27
C TYR A 120 15.06 -15.30 -7.89
N ASP A 121 13.97 -15.22 -7.13
CA ASP A 121 12.71 -14.60 -7.57
C ASP A 121 12.79 -13.07 -7.46
N ASN A 122 12.72 -12.36 -8.59
CA ASN A 122 12.77 -10.89 -8.66
C ASN A 122 11.41 -10.22 -8.39
N ARG A 123 10.33 -10.99 -8.30
CA ARG A 123 9.01 -10.40 -8.07
C ARG A 123 8.94 -9.75 -6.70
N TYR A 124 8.31 -8.59 -6.65
CA TYR A 124 8.09 -7.85 -5.41
C TYR A 124 7.16 -8.61 -4.45
N PHE A 125 6.17 -9.29 -5.01
CA PHE A 125 5.26 -10.19 -4.31
C PHE A 125 5.39 -11.62 -4.87
N GLN A 126 5.26 -12.62 -4.00
CA GLN A 126 5.25 -14.04 -4.38
C GLN A 126 3.84 -14.63 -4.44
N ASP A 127 2.81 -13.78 -4.46
CA ASP A 127 1.42 -14.19 -4.50
C ASP A 127 1.08 -15.01 -5.76
N LYS A 128 0.17 -15.97 -5.61
CA LYS A 128 -0.33 -16.80 -6.72
C LYS A 128 -1.12 -15.96 -7.74
N TYR A 129 -1.94 -15.04 -7.23
CA TYR A 129 -2.77 -14.16 -8.03
C TYR A 129 -2.20 -12.76 -8.04
N GLN A 130 -1.62 -12.36 -9.16
CA GLN A 130 -1.07 -11.03 -9.38
C GLN A 130 -1.51 -10.53 -10.76
N GLY A 131 -2.02 -9.32 -10.81
CA GLY A 131 -2.46 -8.71 -12.05
C GLY A 131 -3.10 -7.35 -11.81
N VAL A 132 -3.38 -6.68 -12.90
CA VAL A 132 -4.16 -5.45 -12.91
C VAL A 132 -5.40 -5.66 -13.78
N PRO A 133 -6.52 -4.97 -13.51
CA PRO A 133 -7.68 -5.02 -14.39
C PRO A 133 -7.29 -4.61 -15.80
N LYS A 134 -7.63 -5.42 -16.80
CA LYS A 134 -7.17 -5.26 -18.19
C LYS A 134 -7.62 -3.93 -18.81
N GLU A 135 -8.79 -3.46 -18.43
CA GLU A 135 -9.35 -2.17 -18.86
C GLU A 135 -9.15 -1.04 -17.84
N GLY A 136 -8.44 -1.32 -16.74
CA GLY A 136 -8.25 -0.39 -15.63
C GLY A 136 -9.24 -0.60 -14.49
N PHE A 137 -8.98 0.09 -13.37
CA PHE A 137 -9.82 -0.04 -12.17
C PHE A 137 -11.19 0.64 -12.32
N THR A 138 -11.27 1.77 -13.00
CA THR A 138 -12.55 2.51 -13.16
C THR A 138 -13.62 1.66 -13.82
N PRO A 139 -13.42 1.03 -14.99
CA PRO A 139 -14.43 0.15 -15.58
C PRO A 139 -14.80 -1.06 -14.71
N MET A 140 -13.85 -1.59 -13.93
CA MET A 140 -14.15 -2.66 -12.99
C MET A 140 -15.12 -2.18 -11.90
N PHE A 141 -14.87 -1.02 -11.30
CA PHE A 141 -15.76 -0.45 -10.29
C PHE A 141 -17.11 -0.04 -10.86
N GLU A 142 -17.16 0.52 -12.07
CA GLU A 142 -18.42 0.81 -12.76
C GLU A 142 -19.29 -0.44 -12.90
N ARG A 143 -18.71 -1.57 -13.32
CA ARG A 143 -19.45 -2.85 -13.39
C ARG A 143 -19.87 -3.39 -12.02
N MET A 144 -19.07 -3.16 -10.96
CA MET A 144 -19.45 -3.55 -9.59
C MET A 144 -20.65 -2.74 -9.08
N LEU A 145 -20.78 -1.49 -9.50
CA LEU A 145 -21.81 -0.55 -9.07
C LEU A 145 -23.04 -0.54 -10.00
N ASP A 146 -22.95 -1.19 -11.18
CA ASP A 146 -24.05 -1.26 -12.14
C ASP A 146 -25.13 -2.26 -11.69
N HIS A 147 -26.00 -1.80 -10.79
CA HIS A 147 -27.12 -2.58 -10.27
C HIS A 147 -28.30 -1.66 -9.90
N GLU A 148 -29.52 -2.09 -10.18
CA GLU A 148 -30.74 -1.30 -9.98
C GLU A 148 -30.96 -0.79 -8.55
N ASN A 149 -30.41 -1.51 -7.56
CA ASN A 149 -30.51 -1.16 -6.14
C ASN A 149 -29.32 -0.34 -5.62
N ILE A 150 -28.41 0.10 -6.50
CA ILE A 150 -27.25 0.90 -6.12
C ILE A 150 -27.39 2.29 -6.74
N THR A 151 -27.35 3.31 -5.91
CA THR A 151 -27.27 4.72 -6.34
C THR A 151 -25.89 5.26 -5.97
N VAL A 152 -25.18 5.81 -6.95
CA VAL A 152 -23.86 6.43 -6.77
C VAL A 152 -23.98 7.93 -6.91
N GLU A 153 -23.57 8.66 -5.88
CA GLU A 153 -23.47 10.11 -5.92
C GLU A 153 -22.01 10.51 -5.75
N THR A 154 -21.51 11.36 -6.64
CA THR A 154 -20.13 11.86 -6.61
C THR A 154 -20.11 13.37 -6.35
N GLY A 155 -18.99 13.89 -5.82
CA GLY A 155 -18.87 15.31 -5.48
C GLY A 155 -19.69 15.72 -4.25
N VAL A 156 -20.06 14.77 -3.39
CA VAL A 156 -20.82 14.99 -2.16
C VAL A 156 -19.94 14.67 -0.95
N ASP A 157 -19.77 15.63 -0.07
CA ASP A 157 -19.19 15.36 1.26
C ASP A 157 -20.27 14.72 2.15
N CYS A 158 -20.00 13.54 2.70
CA CYS A 158 -20.91 12.84 3.56
C CYS A 158 -21.31 13.67 4.81
N LYS A 159 -20.46 14.57 5.27
CA LYS A 159 -20.72 15.48 6.40
C LYS A 159 -21.84 16.49 6.11
N GLU A 160 -22.13 16.77 4.86
CA GLU A 160 -23.29 17.61 4.49
C GLU A 160 -24.61 16.89 4.68
N ARG A 161 -24.59 15.55 4.66
CA ARG A 161 -25.77 14.69 4.70
C ARG A 161 -25.91 13.90 5.99
N LEU A 162 -24.78 13.51 6.63
CA LEU A 162 -24.77 12.76 7.89
C LEU A 162 -24.63 13.70 9.08
N ARG A 163 -25.45 13.51 10.09
CA ARG A 163 -25.32 14.15 11.41
C ARG A 163 -25.51 13.13 12.51
N PHE A 164 -24.88 13.38 13.64
CA PHE A 164 -24.90 12.51 14.81
C PHE A 164 -25.39 13.32 16.02
N GLU A 165 -26.51 12.92 16.59
CA GLU A 165 -27.10 13.58 17.77
C GLU A 165 -27.55 12.53 18.78
N GLU A 166 -27.09 12.59 20.01
CA GLU A 166 -27.49 11.67 21.10
C GLU A 166 -27.47 10.19 20.73
N ASN A 167 -26.42 9.73 20.03
CA ASN A 167 -26.29 8.36 19.50
C ASN A 167 -27.29 7.98 18.39
N GLN A 168 -27.97 8.96 17.78
CA GLN A 168 -28.80 8.76 16.61
C GLN A 168 -28.09 9.27 15.35
N ILE A 169 -28.21 8.52 14.27
CA ILE A 169 -27.73 8.94 12.94
C ILE A 169 -28.90 9.61 12.22
N TYR A 170 -28.61 10.76 11.62
CA TYR A 170 -29.51 11.46 10.72
C TYR A 170 -28.91 11.49 9.32
N PHE A 171 -29.72 11.16 8.33
CA PHE A 171 -29.39 11.29 6.92
C PHE A 171 -30.36 12.28 6.26
N ASP A 172 -29.83 13.34 5.63
CA ASP A 172 -30.64 14.44 5.07
C ASP A 172 -31.64 15.05 6.09
N GLY A 173 -31.21 15.17 7.34
CA GLY A 173 -32.00 15.72 8.42
C GLY A 173 -33.11 14.82 8.96
N THR A 174 -33.21 13.56 8.49
CA THR A 174 -34.19 12.55 8.96
C THR A 174 -33.47 11.46 9.76
N PRO A 175 -34.04 10.98 10.90
CA PRO A 175 -33.47 9.82 11.59
C PRO A 175 -33.28 8.65 10.64
N PHE A 176 -32.13 8.01 10.70
CA PHE A 176 -31.73 6.92 9.81
C PHE A 176 -31.42 5.67 10.62
N ASP A 177 -32.19 4.60 10.35
CA ASP A 177 -32.07 3.30 11.04
C ASP A 177 -31.37 2.24 10.18
N GLY A 178 -30.83 2.63 9.00
CA GLY A 178 -30.08 1.74 8.12
C GLY A 178 -28.63 1.58 8.55
N GLU A 179 -27.94 0.71 7.85
CA GLU A 179 -26.51 0.44 8.08
C GLU A 179 -25.64 1.52 7.40
N VAL A 180 -24.72 2.10 8.14
CA VAL A 180 -23.74 3.08 7.60
C VAL A 180 -22.35 2.46 7.62
N ILE A 181 -21.72 2.36 6.47
CA ILE A 181 -20.32 1.91 6.32
C ILE A 181 -19.48 3.12 5.94
N TYR A 182 -18.67 3.59 6.88
CA TYR A 182 -17.81 4.75 6.69
C TYR A 182 -16.39 4.34 6.30
N THR A 183 -15.86 4.92 5.23
CA THR A 183 -14.54 4.59 4.70
C THR A 183 -13.56 5.77 4.68
N GLY A 184 -14.01 6.97 5.05
CA GLY A 184 -13.21 8.20 5.09
C GLY A 184 -12.33 8.32 6.34
N ALA A 185 -11.58 9.42 6.43
CA ALA A 185 -10.74 9.71 7.60
C ALA A 185 -11.61 9.98 8.83
N LEU A 186 -11.37 9.25 9.91
CA LEU A 186 -12.27 9.25 11.06
C LEU A 186 -12.17 10.54 11.88
N ASP A 187 -11.00 11.14 11.94
CA ASP A 187 -10.81 12.46 12.58
C ASP A 187 -11.57 13.56 11.83
N GLU A 188 -11.58 13.53 10.50
CA GLU A 188 -12.30 14.51 9.67
C GLU A 188 -13.82 14.38 9.84
N LEU A 189 -14.34 13.16 10.00
CA LEU A 189 -15.75 12.94 10.29
C LEU A 189 -16.20 13.66 11.56
N PHE A 190 -15.34 13.72 12.58
CA PHE A 190 -15.60 14.36 13.87
C PHE A 190 -14.87 15.73 14.02
N ASP A 191 -14.70 16.46 12.93
CA ASP A 191 -14.14 17.83 12.90
C ASP A 191 -12.78 17.97 13.58
N CYS A 192 -11.98 16.91 13.59
CA CYS A 192 -10.66 16.85 14.23
C CYS A 192 -10.66 17.32 15.70
N GLN A 193 -11.76 17.12 16.45
CA GLN A 193 -11.97 17.67 17.79
C GLN A 193 -10.90 17.25 18.82
N PHE A 194 -10.19 16.13 18.61
CA PHE A 194 -9.07 15.68 19.44
C PHE A 194 -7.70 15.97 18.80
N GLY A 195 -7.69 16.64 17.64
CA GLY A 195 -6.53 16.87 16.79
C GLY A 195 -6.50 15.97 15.57
N ARG A 196 -5.78 16.38 14.54
CA ARG A 196 -5.67 15.66 13.27
C ARG A 196 -4.84 14.40 13.41
N LEU A 197 -5.32 13.30 12.85
CA LEU A 197 -4.54 12.06 12.72
C LEU A 197 -3.39 12.26 11.73
N PRO A 198 -2.17 11.87 12.08
CA PRO A 198 -1.03 12.04 11.20
C PRO A 198 -1.05 11.04 10.03
N TYR A 199 -0.87 11.58 8.81
CA TYR A 199 -0.71 10.81 7.59
C TYR A 199 0.47 11.33 6.76
N ARG A 200 0.92 10.49 5.82
CA ARG A 200 1.74 10.93 4.69
C ARG A 200 0.86 11.15 3.47
N SER A 201 1.18 12.16 2.71
CA SER A 201 0.58 12.46 1.42
C SER A 201 1.61 12.32 0.30
N LEU A 202 1.13 12.35 -0.94
CA LEU A 202 1.95 12.23 -2.15
C LEU A 202 1.55 13.33 -3.14
N ARG A 203 2.56 13.98 -3.72
CA ARG A 203 2.40 14.77 -4.94
C ARG A 203 2.87 13.93 -6.12
N PHE A 204 2.08 13.94 -7.18
CA PHE A 204 2.34 13.19 -8.41
C PHE A 204 2.67 14.15 -9.54
N ASP A 205 3.86 14.01 -10.13
CA ASP A 205 4.25 14.73 -11.32
C ASP A 205 4.20 13.78 -12.51
N PHE A 206 3.20 13.97 -13.37
CA PHE A 206 3.01 13.18 -14.60
C PHE A 206 3.78 13.82 -15.74
N GLU A 207 4.53 12.99 -16.49
CA GLU A 207 5.30 13.40 -17.65
C GLU A 207 5.05 12.43 -18.79
N HIS A 208 4.90 12.97 -20.02
CA HIS A 208 4.77 12.17 -21.25
C HIS A 208 5.99 12.35 -22.11
N TYR A 209 6.46 11.26 -22.72
CA TYR A 209 7.63 11.24 -23.60
C TYR A 209 7.30 10.52 -24.91
N GLU A 210 7.69 11.13 -26.05
CA GLU A 210 7.62 10.57 -27.39
C GLU A 210 8.78 9.59 -27.63
N LYS A 211 8.79 8.49 -26.87
CA LYS A 211 9.77 7.41 -26.98
C LYS A 211 9.19 6.10 -26.50
N GLU A 212 9.74 5.00 -26.98
CA GLU A 212 9.24 3.66 -26.66
C GLU A 212 9.25 3.36 -25.15
N SER A 213 10.30 3.74 -24.45
CA SER A 213 10.40 3.54 -22.98
C SER A 213 11.22 4.64 -22.33
N TYR A 214 10.87 4.96 -21.10
CA TYR A 214 11.60 5.89 -20.25
C TYR A 214 12.72 5.20 -19.47
N GLN A 215 12.40 4.12 -18.77
CA GLN A 215 13.29 3.45 -17.81
C GLN A 215 13.40 1.92 -17.99
N GLY A 216 12.59 1.32 -18.85
CA GLY A 216 12.61 -0.12 -19.13
C GLY A 216 12.00 -1.01 -18.03
N HIS A 217 11.46 -0.42 -16.98
CA HIS A 217 10.86 -1.09 -15.84
C HIS A 217 9.56 -0.41 -15.44
N SER A 218 8.60 -1.19 -14.92
CA SER A 218 7.33 -0.65 -14.42
C SER A 218 7.54 0.32 -13.26
N VAL A 219 8.39 -0.03 -12.31
CA VAL A 219 8.70 0.79 -11.13
C VAL A 219 10.19 0.80 -10.85
N VAL A 220 10.76 1.99 -10.75
CA VAL A 220 12.13 2.22 -10.27
C VAL A 220 12.07 3.04 -8.99
N ASN A 221 12.58 2.48 -7.89
CA ASN A 221 12.73 3.19 -6.63
C ASN A 221 14.05 3.97 -6.63
N TYR A 222 13.97 5.25 -6.30
CA TYR A 222 15.12 6.15 -6.14
C TYR A 222 15.43 6.25 -4.65
N THR A 223 16.33 5.40 -4.20
CA THR A 223 16.53 5.15 -2.77
C THR A 223 17.53 6.10 -2.11
N VAL A 224 18.37 6.82 -2.86
CA VAL A 224 19.52 7.54 -2.29
C VAL A 224 19.43 9.06 -2.42
N SER A 225 19.39 9.61 -3.63
CA SER A 225 19.73 11.02 -3.90
C SER A 225 18.56 11.92 -4.29
N GLU A 226 17.59 11.40 -5.00
CA GLU A 226 16.49 12.17 -5.57
C GLU A 226 15.44 12.56 -4.51
N ASP A 227 14.71 13.66 -4.72
CA ASP A 227 13.66 14.13 -3.82
C ASP A 227 12.39 13.26 -3.89
N PHE A 228 12.14 12.61 -5.03
CA PHE A 228 11.05 11.65 -5.19
C PHE A 228 11.48 10.25 -4.76
N THR A 229 10.49 9.42 -4.42
CA THR A 229 10.74 8.05 -3.97
C THR A 229 10.78 7.06 -5.10
N ARG A 230 9.97 7.26 -6.15
CA ARG A 230 9.90 6.33 -7.29
C ARG A 230 9.44 7.00 -8.56
N ILE A 231 9.74 6.33 -9.68
CA ILE A 231 9.11 6.59 -10.96
C ILE A 231 8.34 5.34 -11.36
N THR A 232 7.06 5.51 -11.72
CA THR A 232 6.25 4.46 -12.34
C THR A 232 6.10 4.74 -13.82
N GLU A 233 6.40 3.77 -14.68
CA GLU A 233 6.16 3.79 -16.13
C GLU A 233 4.96 2.90 -16.44
N PHE A 234 3.81 3.52 -16.78
CA PHE A 234 2.51 2.85 -16.78
C PHE A 234 2.37 1.73 -17.80
N LYS A 235 2.95 1.88 -19.00
CA LYS A 235 2.82 0.87 -20.05
C LYS A 235 3.24 -0.54 -19.62
N TYR A 236 4.22 -0.66 -18.73
CA TYR A 236 4.67 -1.94 -18.20
C TYR A 236 3.70 -2.54 -17.18
N LEU A 237 2.96 -1.70 -16.44
CA LEU A 237 1.92 -2.17 -15.52
C LEU A 237 0.66 -2.62 -16.24
N THR A 238 0.31 -1.95 -17.35
CA THR A 238 -0.94 -2.18 -18.09
C THR A 238 -0.77 -3.16 -19.26
N GLY A 239 0.47 -3.54 -19.57
CA GLY A 239 0.77 -4.43 -20.70
C GLY A 239 0.56 -3.78 -22.09
N GLN A 240 0.53 -2.45 -22.16
CA GLN A 240 0.43 -1.74 -23.43
C GLN A 240 1.65 -2.01 -24.32
N LYS A 241 1.38 -2.35 -25.56
CA LYS A 241 2.41 -2.62 -26.58
C LYS A 241 2.21 -1.71 -27.77
N ASN A 242 3.27 -1.53 -28.54
CA ASN A 242 3.24 -0.78 -29.80
C ASN A 242 2.74 0.66 -29.64
N THR A 243 3.19 1.35 -28.60
CA THR A 243 2.93 2.77 -28.39
C THR A 243 4.20 3.57 -28.69
N ASP A 244 4.08 4.64 -29.46
CA ASP A 244 5.21 5.51 -29.82
C ASP A 244 5.66 6.38 -28.62
N GLY A 245 4.78 6.51 -27.62
CA GLY A 245 5.04 7.28 -26.41
C GLY A 245 4.93 6.48 -25.12
N THR A 246 5.41 7.06 -24.04
CA THR A 246 5.30 6.51 -22.69
C THR A 246 4.98 7.60 -21.68
N THR A 247 4.14 7.27 -20.70
CA THR A 247 3.81 8.17 -19.59
C THR A 247 4.40 7.61 -18.30
N ILE A 248 5.03 8.49 -17.54
CA ILE A 248 5.56 8.20 -16.22
C ILE A 248 4.90 9.07 -15.17
N VAL A 249 5.03 8.65 -13.91
CA VAL A 249 4.74 9.50 -12.74
C VAL A 249 5.88 9.44 -11.76
N LYS A 250 6.29 10.62 -11.25
CA LYS A 250 7.21 10.77 -10.12
C LYS A 250 6.41 11.00 -8.84
N GLU A 251 6.74 10.29 -7.77
CA GLU A 251 6.05 10.36 -6.49
C GLU A 251 6.89 11.11 -5.45
N TYR A 252 6.37 12.24 -4.96
CA TYR A 252 6.99 13.08 -3.94
C TYR A 252 6.22 12.97 -2.62
N PRO A 253 6.76 12.30 -1.60
CA PRO A 253 6.09 12.16 -0.31
C PRO A 253 6.27 13.40 0.56
N PHE A 254 5.20 13.78 1.27
CA PHE A 254 5.21 14.87 2.24
C PHE A 254 4.25 14.60 3.41
N ALA A 255 4.32 15.41 4.46
CA ALA A 255 3.41 15.30 5.59
C ALA A 255 2.03 15.84 5.20
N TYR A 256 0.97 15.07 5.43
CA TYR A 256 -0.40 15.51 5.24
C TYR A 256 -0.75 16.61 6.26
N THR A 257 -1.29 17.73 5.80
CA THR A 257 -1.70 18.85 6.64
C THR A 257 -3.21 19.05 6.68
N GLY A 258 -3.94 18.40 5.77
CA GLY A 258 -5.37 18.60 5.56
C GLY A 258 -5.69 19.84 4.72
N ALA A 259 -4.71 20.37 3.99
CA ALA A 259 -4.95 21.44 3.04
C ALA A 259 -5.77 20.92 1.83
N GLU A 260 -6.47 21.85 1.19
CA GLU A 260 -7.27 21.53 0.00
C GLU A 260 -6.42 20.85 -1.09
N GLY A 261 -6.92 19.75 -1.62
CA GLY A 261 -6.23 18.93 -2.63
C GLY A 261 -5.21 17.93 -2.09
N GLU A 262 -4.89 17.95 -0.80
CA GLU A 262 -4.08 16.92 -0.18
C GLU A 262 -4.91 15.65 0.10
N ILE A 263 -4.29 14.48 -0.06
CA ILE A 263 -4.92 13.19 0.21
C ILE A 263 -4.12 12.42 1.25
N PRO A 264 -4.76 11.89 2.31
CA PRO A 264 -4.10 11.06 3.32
C PRO A 264 -3.87 9.64 2.78
N TYR A 265 -2.68 9.36 2.23
CA TYR A 265 -2.39 8.05 1.62
C TYR A 265 -1.93 6.98 2.62
N TYR A 266 -1.13 7.37 3.61
CA TYR A 266 -0.51 6.41 4.54
C TYR A 266 -0.62 6.90 5.98
N ALA A 267 -1.29 6.12 6.82
CA ALA A 267 -1.35 6.37 8.26
C ALA A 267 0.04 6.19 8.92
N ILE A 268 0.39 7.09 9.83
CA ILE A 268 1.63 7.01 10.60
C ILE A 268 1.35 6.26 11.91
N LEU A 269 1.66 4.95 11.90
CA LEU A 269 1.27 3.99 12.94
C LEU A 269 2.21 4.03 14.16
N GLU A 270 2.27 5.17 14.86
CA GLU A 270 2.97 5.30 16.14
C GLU A 270 2.00 5.09 17.32
N PRO A 271 2.48 4.61 18.51
CA PRO A 271 1.61 4.41 19.66
C PRO A 271 0.75 5.62 20.04
N LYS A 272 1.34 6.82 20.06
CA LYS A 272 0.61 8.07 20.35
C LYS A 272 -0.50 8.38 19.35
N ASN A 273 -0.31 8.00 18.07
CA ASN A 273 -1.29 8.21 17.02
C ASN A 273 -2.40 7.17 17.10
N GLN A 274 -2.06 5.94 17.50
CA GLN A 274 -3.07 4.92 17.81
C GLN A 274 -3.94 5.33 19.01
N GLU A 275 -3.35 5.91 20.06
CA GLU A 275 -4.10 6.45 21.19
C GLU A 275 -5.06 7.58 20.77
N LEU A 276 -4.62 8.43 19.84
CA LEU A 276 -5.47 9.48 19.26
C LEU A 276 -6.60 8.87 18.42
N TYR A 277 -6.30 7.88 17.59
CA TYR A 277 -7.30 7.15 16.80
C TYR A 277 -8.36 6.49 17.69
N GLU A 278 -7.95 5.85 18.78
CA GLU A 278 -8.88 5.19 19.72
C GLU A 278 -9.93 6.16 20.30
N LYS A 279 -9.58 7.45 20.49
CA LYS A 279 -10.56 8.46 20.93
C LYS A 279 -11.65 8.68 19.87
N TYR A 280 -11.28 8.74 18.60
CA TYR A 280 -12.25 8.85 17.50
C TYR A 280 -13.06 7.56 17.32
N ARG A 281 -12.40 6.42 17.43
CA ARG A 281 -13.05 5.11 17.35
C ARG A 281 -14.11 4.93 18.44
N ALA A 282 -13.85 5.45 19.63
CA ALA A 282 -14.82 5.42 20.72
C ALA A 282 -16.08 6.25 20.42
N LEU A 283 -15.95 7.40 19.73
CA LEU A 283 -17.11 8.18 19.28
C LEU A 283 -17.95 7.38 18.26
N ALA A 284 -17.30 6.81 17.25
CA ALA A 284 -17.96 6.01 16.24
C ALA A 284 -18.62 4.76 16.84
N GLY A 285 -17.97 4.13 17.82
CA GLY A 285 -18.50 2.94 18.52
C GLY A 285 -19.76 3.19 19.36
N GLY A 286 -20.10 4.45 19.65
CA GLY A 286 -21.37 4.83 20.29
C GLY A 286 -22.55 4.95 19.32
N LEU A 287 -22.32 4.91 18.02
CA LEU A 287 -23.35 5.06 16.99
C LEU A 287 -23.96 3.68 16.63
N PRO A 288 -25.28 3.55 16.57
CA PRO A 288 -25.94 2.32 16.17
C PRO A 288 -25.71 2.08 14.67
N HIS A 289 -25.53 0.83 14.25
CA HIS A 289 -25.42 0.44 12.85
C HIS A 289 -24.36 1.22 12.05
N PHE A 290 -23.26 1.63 12.72
CA PHE A 290 -22.17 2.39 12.13
C PHE A 290 -20.88 1.55 12.12
N TYR A 291 -20.38 1.28 10.92
CA TYR A 291 -19.22 0.40 10.69
C TYR A 291 -18.07 1.18 10.07
N LEU A 292 -16.89 0.92 10.58
CA LEU A 292 -15.64 1.46 10.03
C LEU A 292 -15.00 0.44 9.11
N LEU A 293 -14.68 0.84 7.89
CA LEU A 293 -14.07 -0.04 6.90
C LEU A 293 -13.04 0.74 6.08
N GLY A 294 -11.84 0.22 5.95
CA GLY A 294 -10.83 0.79 5.06
C GLY A 294 -9.68 1.49 5.76
N ARG A 295 -8.67 1.84 4.95
CA ARG A 295 -7.41 2.39 5.45
C ARG A 295 -7.57 3.63 6.31
N LEU A 296 -8.46 4.52 5.92
CA LEU A 296 -8.67 5.81 6.60
C LEU A 296 -9.55 5.63 7.84
N ALA A 297 -10.71 4.97 7.69
CA ALA A 297 -11.64 4.77 8.79
C ALA A 297 -11.08 3.91 9.92
N GLU A 298 -10.27 2.90 9.60
CA GLU A 298 -9.65 2.01 10.58
C GLU A 298 -8.23 2.44 10.99
N TYR A 299 -7.69 3.52 10.40
CA TYR A 299 -6.32 4.00 10.62
C TYR A 299 -5.29 2.86 10.49
N LYS A 300 -5.40 2.06 9.42
CA LYS A 300 -4.58 0.86 9.17
C LYS A 300 -4.13 0.81 7.72
N TYR A 301 -3.13 0.00 7.48
CA TYR A 301 -2.69 -0.27 6.13
C TYR A 301 -3.25 -1.61 5.63
N TYR A 302 -3.89 -1.58 4.46
CA TYR A 302 -4.41 -2.75 3.76
C TYR A 302 -3.91 -2.78 2.31
N ASN A 303 -3.61 -3.97 1.80
CA ASN A 303 -3.56 -4.22 0.36
C ASN A 303 -5.00 -4.42 -0.17
N ILE A 304 -5.17 -4.29 -1.49
CA ILE A 304 -6.51 -4.36 -2.12
C ILE A 304 -7.22 -5.68 -1.79
N ASP A 305 -6.49 -6.80 -1.84
CA ASP A 305 -7.06 -8.13 -1.56
C ASP A 305 -7.53 -8.27 -0.11
N ALA A 306 -6.71 -7.85 0.85
CA ALA A 306 -7.09 -7.85 2.26
C ALA A 306 -8.27 -6.92 2.53
N MET A 307 -8.32 -5.75 1.86
CA MET A 307 -9.42 -4.80 2.02
C MET A 307 -10.73 -5.35 1.44
N THR A 308 -10.66 -5.94 0.24
CA THR A 308 -11.82 -6.59 -0.39
C THR A 308 -12.34 -7.74 0.48
N LYS A 309 -11.44 -8.56 1.03
CA LYS A 309 -11.83 -9.65 1.94
C LYS A 309 -12.58 -9.13 3.17
N LYS A 310 -12.08 -8.07 3.80
CA LYS A 310 -12.76 -7.44 4.94
C LYS A 310 -14.14 -6.88 4.56
N ALA A 311 -14.28 -6.29 3.38
CA ALA A 311 -15.56 -5.80 2.90
C ALA A 311 -16.58 -6.95 2.73
N MET A 312 -16.15 -8.08 2.18
CA MET A 312 -16.98 -9.28 2.05
C MET A 312 -17.41 -9.82 3.44
N GLU A 313 -16.47 -9.94 4.36
CA GLU A 313 -16.74 -10.41 5.74
C GLU A 313 -17.71 -9.48 6.49
N LEU A 314 -17.56 -8.16 6.34
CA LEU A 314 -18.47 -7.20 6.94
C LEU A 314 -19.88 -7.31 6.34
N ALA A 315 -19.98 -7.45 5.02
CA ALA A 315 -21.27 -7.62 4.34
C ALA A 315 -21.99 -8.89 4.84
N ASP A 316 -21.28 -10.02 4.94
CA ASP A 316 -21.83 -11.27 5.46
C ASP A 316 -22.31 -11.13 6.91
N ALA A 317 -21.55 -10.44 7.76
CA ALA A 317 -21.91 -10.19 9.15
C ALA A 317 -23.20 -9.36 9.26
N ILE A 318 -23.31 -8.24 8.51
CA ILE A 318 -24.49 -7.39 8.48
C ILE A 318 -25.72 -8.17 7.99
N MET A 319 -25.59 -8.95 6.93
CA MET A 319 -26.68 -9.77 6.40
C MET A 319 -27.15 -10.82 7.41
N ALA A 320 -26.22 -11.46 8.13
CA ALA A 320 -26.55 -12.44 9.17
C ALA A 320 -27.27 -11.82 10.38
N GLU A 321 -26.93 -10.59 10.76
CA GLU A 321 -27.61 -9.84 11.82
C GLU A 321 -29.03 -9.44 11.39
N ASN A 322 -29.18 -8.92 10.17
CA ASN A 322 -30.49 -8.49 9.66
C ASN A 322 -31.46 -9.66 9.43
N THR A 323 -30.94 -10.88 9.20
CA THR A 323 -31.80 -12.09 9.09
C THR A 323 -32.35 -12.54 10.45
N LYS A 324 -31.73 -12.13 11.57
CA LYS A 324 -32.17 -12.49 12.94
C LYS A 324 -33.17 -11.49 13.54
N ARG A 325 -33.32 -10.33 12.92
CA ARG A 325 -34.31 -9.30 13.25
C ARG A 325 -35.62 -9.55 12.52
#